data_e891930b0309fde1ccfae056ef12793a
#
_entry.id   e891930b0309fde1ccfae056ef12793a
#
_cell.length_a   1.000
_cell.length_b   1.000
_cell.length_c   1.000
_cell.angle_alpha   90.00
_cell.angle_beta   90.00
_cell.angle_gamma   90.00
#
_symmetry.space_group_name_H-M   'P 1'
#
loop_
_entity.id
_entity.type
_entity.pdbx_description
1 polymer ?
#
loop_
_entity_poly.entity_id
_entity_poly.type
_entity_poly.pdbx_seq_one_letter_code
_entity_poly.pdbx_strand_id
1 'polypeptide(L)'
;LSEGLEHPVIHSTFGYAAQLVVLDPETGAPDRVVAAHDVGRAVNPVLCEGQIEGSVHMGLGYALTEGFPTDVDARPRNTTLKSLGIIRPKDMPSVEVILVEEPQPDAPYGIKGVGEIGLVPTAGAVAAALHAYDGRWRADLPMAAEAQQERWADWDGR
;
A
#
# COMPACT_ATOMS: atom_id res chain seq x y z
N LEU A 1 1.33 -9.65 32.53
CA LEU A 1 2.03 -10.34 31.43
C LEU A 1 3.55 -10.09 31.40
N SER A 2 4.06 -9.19 32.23
CA SER A 2 5.49 -8.86 32.35
C SER A 2 6.07 -9.10 33.73
N GLU A 3 5.36 -9.81 34.61
CA GLU A 3 5.85 -10.14 35.96
C GLU A 3 7.11 -10.99 35.84
N GLY A 4 8.24 -10.45 36.31
CA GLY A 4 9.53 -11.14 36.35
C GLY A 4 10.43 -10.91 35.11
N LEU A 5 10.08 -10.05 34.17
CA LEU A 5 10.94 -9.71 33.04
C LEU A 5 11.69 -8.42 33.31
N GLU A 6 13.01 -8.43 33.14
CA GLU A 6 13.90 -7.27 33.31
C GLU A 6 13.63 -6.17 32.25
N HIS A 7 13.00 -6.53 31.12
CA HIS A 7 12.70 -5.63 30.01
C HIS A 7 11.26 -5.81 29.53
N PRO A 8 10.62 -4.75 29.03
CA PRO A 8 9.29 -4.89 28.46
C PRO A 8 9.32 -5.85 27.27
N VAL A 9 8.38 -6.79 27.24
CA VAL A 9 8.19 -7.66 26.09
C VAL A 9 7.60 -6.84 24.95
N ILE A 10 8.37 -6.67 23.88
CA ILE A 10 7.85 -6.13 22.64
C ILE A 10 7.08 -7.26 21.95
N HIS A 11 5.77 -7.09 21.83
CA HIS A 11 4.95 -8.04 21.11
C HIS A 11 5.17 -7.87 19.61
N SER A 12 5.71 -8.89 18.94
CA SER A 12 5.87 -8.92 17.48
C SER A 12 4.93 -9.95 16.89
N THR A 13 4.31 -9.61 15.79
CA THR A 13 3.51 -10.53 15.00
C THR A 13 4.14 -10.73 13.63
N PHE A 14 4.06 -11.96 13.13
CA PHE A 14 4.54 -12.31 11.81
C PHE A 14 3.34 -12.75 10.96
N GLY A 15 3.06 -12.01 9.91
CA GLY A 15 2.01 -12.31 8.95
C GLY A 15 2.58 -12.44 7.54
N TYR A 16 1.90 -13.23 6.73
CA TYR A 16 2.20 -13.37 5.32
C TYR A 16 1.15 -12.64 4.50
N ALA A 17 1.57 -12.07 3.38
CA ALA A 17 0.65 -11.40 2.48
C ALA A 17 1.04 -11.65 1.02
N ALA A 18 0.04 -11.74 0.17
CA ALA A 18 0.21 -11.78 -1.29
C ALA A 18 -0.80 -10.82 -1.91
N GLN A 19 -0.35 -10.05 -2.90
CA GLN A 19 -1.23 -9.18 -3.66
C GLN A 19 -1.04 -9.39 -5.16
N LEU A 20 -2.14 -9.32 -5.89
CA LEU A 20 -2.18 -9.32 -7.35
C LEU A 20 -2.83 -8.03 -7.81
N VAL A 21 -2.14 -7.28 -8.66
CA VAL A 21 -2.67 -6.10 -9.33
C VAL A 21 -2.98 -6.46 -10.76
N VAL A 22 -4.22 -6.22 -11.18
CA VAL A 22 -4.66 -6.37 -12.56
C VAL A 22 -4.76 -4.99 -13.17
N LEU A 23 -4.12 -4.80 -14.32
CA LEU A 23 -4.16 -3.55 -15.04
C LEU A 23 -5.19 -3.62 -16.18
N ASP A 24 -5.81 -2.50 -16.46
CA ASP A 24 -6.58 -2.31 -17.67
C ASP A 24 -5.65 -2.43 -18.89
N PRO A 25 -5.96 -3.30 -19.85
CA PRO A 25 -5.06 -3.59 -20.97
C PRO A 25 -4.91 -2.44 -21.96
N GLU A 26 -5.84 -1.49 -21.99
CA GLU A 26 -5.81 -0.34 -22.90
C GLU A 26 -5.04 0.84 -22.29
N THR A 27 -5.21 1.05 -20.99
CA THR A 27 -4.66 2.24 -20.30
C THR A 27 -3.47 1.96 -19.41
N GLY A 28 -3.26 0.70 -19.00
CA GLY A 28 -2.25 0.33 -18.01
C GLY A 28 -2.55 0.81 -16.58
N ALA A 29 -3.74 1.35 -16.34
CA ALA A 29 -4.17 1.76 -15.02
C ALA A 29 -4.62 0.55 -14.18
N PRO A 30 -4.45 0.58 -12.84
CA PRO A 30 -5.01 -0.46 -11.98
C PRO A 30 -6.54 -0.54 -12.11
N ASP A 31 -7.04 -1.74 -12.40
CA ASP A 31 -8.48 -2.05 -12.52
C ASP A 31 -8.98 -2.85 -11.32
N ARG A 32 -8.18 -3.80 -10.85
CA ARG A 32 -8.51 -4.63 -9.69
C ARG A 32 -7.27 -5.00 -8.89
N VAL A 33 -7.43 -5.06 -7.57
CA VAL A 33 -6.43 -5.61 -6.64
C VAL A 33 -7.03 -6.76 -5.86
N VAL A 34 -6.36 -7.90 -5.85
CA VAL A 34 -6.68 -9.01 -4.94
C VAL A 34 -5.62 -9.02 -3.84
N ALA A 35 -6.07 -8.92 -2.59
CA ALA A 35 -5.21 -8.74 -1.43
C ALA A 35 -5.48 -9.86 -0.39
N ALA A 36 -4.62 -10.88 -0.37
CA ALA A 36 -4.65 -11.95 0.62
C ALA A 36 -3.70 -11.64 1.76
N HIS A 37 -4.22 -11.55 2.99
CA HIS A 37 -3.45 -11.19 4.17
C HIS A 37 -3.75 -12.11 5.35
N ASP A 38 -2.68 -12.58 5.99
CA ASP A 38 -2.74 -13.29 7.24
C ASP A 38 -2.95 -12.30 8.39
N VAL A 39 -4.14 -12.33 8.96
CA VAL A 39 -4.61 -11.45 10.03
C VAL A 39 -4.64 -12.15 11.39
N GLY A 40 -4.12 -13.38 11.48
CA GLY A 40 -4.38 -14.24 12.62
C GLY A 40 -5.88 -14.53 12.73
N ARG A 41 -6.41 -14.59 13.93
CA ARG A 41 -7.86 -14.72 14.09
C ARG A 41 -8.54 -13.37 13.79
N ALA A 42 -9.41 -13.34 12.79
CA ALA A 42 -10.22 -12.17 12.46
C ALA A 42 -11.38 -12.01 13.46
N VAL A 43 -11.15 -11.29 14.56
CA VAL A 43 -12.19 -11.03 15.58
C VAL A 43 -13.33 -10.17 15.01
N ASN A 44 -13.01 -9.26 14.11
CA ASN A 44 -13.98 -8.50 13.34
C ASN A 44 -13.56 -8.47 11.87
N PRO A 45 -14.04 -9.41 11.05
CA PRO A 45 -13.66 -9.51 9.64
C PRO A 45 -13.90 -8.21 8.84
N VAL A 46 -15.04 -7.55 9.04
CA VAL A 46 -15.39 -6.32 8.32
C VAL A 46 -14.39 -5.20 8.60
N LEU A 47 -13.93 -5.06 9.86
CA LEU A 47 -12.90 -4.06 10.18
C LEU A 47 -11.52 -4.46 9.62
N CYS A 48 -11.20 -5.76 9.58
CA CYS A 48 -9.97 -6.24 8.96
C CYS A 48 -9.97 -5.94 7.45
N GLU A 49 -11.08 -6.24 6.76
CA GLU A 49 -11.26 -5.93 5.33
C GLU A 49 -11.07 -4.43 5.06
N GLY A 50 -11.79 -3.57 5.79
CA GLY A 50 -11.69 -2.11 5.62
C GLY A 50 -10.28 -1.57 5.90
N GLN A 51 -9.56 -2.17 6.85
CA GLN A 51 -8.17 -1.80 7.13
C GLN A 51 -7.23 -2.19 5.98
N ILE A 52 -7.43 -3.36 5.38
CA ILE A 52 -6.65 -3.82 4.23
C ILE A 52 -6.98 -2.98 2.99
N GLU A 53 -8.24 -2.69 2.72
CA GLU A 53 -8.64 -1.80 1.62
C GLU A 53 -8.00 -0.41 1.74
N GLY A 54 -8.02 0.19 2.94
CA GLY A 54 -7.35 1.45 3.22
C GLY A 54 -5.84 1.40 3.03
N SER A 55 -5.22 0.29 3.41
CA SER A 55 -3.79 0.06 3.22
C SER A 55 -3.41 -0.13 1.75
N VAL A 56 -4.24 -0.84 0.98
CA VAL A 56 -4.07 -0.97 -0.48
C VAL A 56 -4.18 0.40 -1.16
N HIS A 57 -5.16 1.22 -0.76
CA HIS A 57 -5.29 2.60 -1.25
C HIS A 57 -4.01 3.41 -1.03
N MET A 58 -3.49 3.38 0.19
CA MET A 58 -2.23 4.05 0.56
C MET A 58 -1.06 3.49 -0.26
N GLY A 59 -0.97 2.16 -0.40
CA GLY A 59 0.08 1.49 -1.16
C GLY A 59 0.06 1.81 -2.66
N LEU A 60 -1.12 1.92 -3.27
CA LEU A 60 -1.27 2.33 -4.66
C LEU A 60 -0.85 3.79 -4.86
N GLY A 61 -1.24 4.69 -3.95
CA GLY A 61 -0.80 6.08 -3.96
C GLY A 61 0.71 6.20 -3.89
N TYR A 62 1.32 5.52 -2.91
CA TYR A 62 2.77 5.46 -2.75
C TYR A 62 3.49 4.89 -3.98
N ALA A 63 2.92 3.85 -4.59
CA ALA A 63 3.51 3.20 -5.75
C ALA A 63 3.42 4.03 -7.04
N LEU A 64 2.34 4.78 -7.24
CA LEU A 64 1.98 5.32 -8.55
C LEU A 64 1.94 6.85 -8.63
N THR A 65 1.48 7.54 -7.59
CA THR A 65 1.05 8.94 -7.72
C THR A 65 1.58 9.88 -6.66
N GLU A 66 1.92 9.39 -5.48
CA GLU A 66 2.37 10.23 -4.39
C GLU A 66 3.86 10.53 -4.50
N GLY A 67 4.19 11.81 -4.46
CA GLY A 67 5.56 12.28 -4.48
C GLY A 67 5.78 13.42 -3.50
N PHE A 68 7.01 13.55 -3.01
CA PHE A 68 7.41 14.63 -2.14
C PHE A 68 8.57 15.43 -2.78
N PRO A 69 8.30 16.12 -3.92
CA PRO A 69 9.33 16.89 -4.61
C PRO A 69 9.77 18.08 -3.77
N THR A 70 11.07 18.33 -3.73
CA THR A 70 11.67 19.49 -3.08
C THR A 70 12.36 20.38 -4.11
N ASP A 71 12.55 21.65 -3.76
CA ASP A 71 13.41 22.55 -4.51
C ASP A 71 14.91 22.35 -4.15
N VAL A 72 15.77 23.17 -4.72
CA VAL A 72 17.23 23.11 -4.50
C VAL A 72 17.62 23.44 -3.05
N ASP A 73 16.75 24.11 -2.29
CA ASP A 73 16.93 24.44 -0.88
C ASP A 73 16.24 23.39 0.04
N ALA A 74 15.84 22.24 -0.50
CA ALA A 74 15.11 21.18 0.18
C ALA A 74 13.74 21.58 0.75
N ARG A 75 13.10 22.64 0.21
CA ARG A 75 11.76 23.05 0.60
C ARG A 75 10.72 22.23 -0.16
N PRO A 76 9.66 21.71 0.51
CA PRO A 76 8.61 20.98 -0.17
C PRO A 76 7.91 21.84 -1.23
N ARG A 77 7.75 21.29 -2.43
CA ARG A 77 6.95 21.93 -3.50
C ARG A 77 5.46 21.67 -3.35
N ASN A 78 5.12 20.50 -2.78
CA ASN A 78 3.73 20.11 -2.51
C ASN A 78 3.38 20.40 -1.05
N THR A 79 2.58 21.42 -0.81
CA THR A 79 2.24 21.89 0.54
C THR A 79 0.78 21.63 0.93
N THR A 80 -0.01 21.00 0.06
CA THR A 80 -1.41 20.68 0.32
C THR A 80 -1.70 19.21 -0.01
N LEU A 81 -2.65 18.59 0.70
CA LEU A 81 -3.09 17.21 0.42
C LEU A 81 -3.52 17.03 -1.03
N LYS A 82 -4.15 18.03 -1.61
CA LYS A 82 -4.59 17.98 -3.01
C LYS A 82 -3.44 17.84 -4.01
N SER A 83 -2.27 18.40 -3.69
CA SER A 83 -1.09 18.39 -4.56
C SER A 83 -0.18 17.17 -4.35
N LEU A 84 -0.39 16.38 -3.28
CA LEU A 84 0.44 15.21 -2.98
C LEU A 84 0.22 14.01 -3.91
N GLY A 85 -0.84 14.00 -4.71
CA GLY A 85 -1.13 12.89 -5.62
C GLY A 85 -1.92 11.74 -4.98
N ILE A 86 -2.55 11.96 -3.83
CA ILE A 86 -3.41 10.96 -3.17
C ILE A 86 -4.53 10.54 -4.14
N ILE A 87 -4.69 9.24 -4.32
CA ILE A 87 -5.72 8.68 -5.20
C ILE A 87 -7.10 9.02 -4.63
N ARG A 88 -7.97 9.57 -5.47
CA ARG A 88 -9.34 9.91 -5.03
C ARG A 88 -10.19 8.65 -4.98
N PRO A 89 -11.18 8.57 -4.09
CA PRO A 89 -12.05 7.39 -3.97
C PRO A 89 -12.69 6.93 -5.28
N LYS A 90 -13.03 7.86 -6.16
CA LYS A 90 -13.62 7.56 -7.48
C LYS A 90 -12.63 6.95 -8.49
N ASP A 91 -11.34 7.10 -8.25
CA ASP A 91 -10.26 6.64 -9.11
C ASP A 91 -9.61 5.35 -8.54
N MET A 92 -10.15 4.82 -7.43
CA MET A 92 -9.70 3.56 -6.86
C MET A 92 -10.15 2.37 -7.71
N PRO A 93 -9.24 1.39 -7.94
CA PRO A 93 -9.65 0.11 -8.50
C PRO A 93 -10.54 -0.66 -7.52
N SER A 94 -11.22 -1.70 -8.01
CA SER A 94 -11.89 -2.65 -7.13
C SER A 94 -10.87 -3.40 -6.27
N VAL A 95 -11.16 -3.58 -4.98
CA VAL A 95 -10.30 -4.33 -4.05
C VAL A 95 -11.05 -5.55 -3.56
N GLU A 96 -10.49 -6.73 -3.76
CA GLU A 96 -10.96 -7.99 -3.23
C GLU A 96 -10.04 -8.42 -2.10
N VAL A 97 -10.56 -8.52 -0.88
CA VAL A 97 -9.80 -8.90 0.30
C VAL A 97 -10.04 -10.37 0.63
N ILE A 98 -8.96 -11.12 0.84
CA ILE A 98 -8.96 -12.50 1.30
C ILE A 98 -8.30 -12.54 2.67
N LEU A 99 -9.08 -12.76 3.72
CA LEU A 99 -8.57 -12.93 5.07
C LEU A 99 -8.04 -14.36 5.23
N VAL A 100 -6.75 -14.47 5.53
CA VAL A 100 -6.13 -15.74 5.92
C VAL A 100 -6.01 -15.73 7.44
N GLU A 101 -6.55 -16.75 8.10
CA GLU A 101 -6.56 -16.85 9.54
C GLU A 101 -5.59 -17.93 10.01
N GLU A 102 -4.31 -17.54 10.21
CA GLU A 102 -3.32 -18.38 10.87
C GLU A 102 -3.05 -17.82 12.28
N PRO A 103 -3.60 -18.42 13.34
CA PRO A 103 -3.55 -17.86 14.68
C PRO A 103 -2.12 -17.68 15.20
N GLN A 104 -1.86 -16.57 15.88
CA GLN A 104 -0.62 -16.31 16.59
C GLN A 104 -0.65 -17.05 17.95
N PRO A 105 0.20 -18.07 18.19
CA PRO A 105 0.07 -18.94 19.38
C PRO A 105 0.24 -18.22 20.72
N ASP A 106 1.09 -17.20 20.76
CA ASP A 106 1.43 -16.41 21.96
C ASP A 106 0.63 -15.10 22.08
N ALA A 107 -0.27 -14.83 21.13
CA ALA A 107 -1.14 -13.66 21.20
C ALA A 107 -2.51 -13.99 21.81
N PRO A 108 -3.12 -13.06 22.56
CA PRO A 108 -4.49 -13.21 23.02
C PRO A 108 -5.43 -13.51 21.86
N TYR A 109 -6.23 -14.56 22.00
CA TYR A 109 -7.17 -15.04 20.98
C TYR A 109 -6.55 -15.44 19.62
N GLY A 110 -5.22 -15.50 19.52
CA GLY A 110 -4.54 -15.78 18.25
C GLY A 110 -4.56 -14.62 17.24
N ILE A 111 -4.79 -13.40 17.71
CA ILE A 111 -4.86 -12.20 16.84
C ILE A 111 -3.48 -11.80 16.32
N LYS A 112 -3.47 -11.09 15.19
CA LYS A 112 -2.31 -10.38 14.66
C LYS A 112 -2.64 -8.90 14.46
N GLY A 113 -1.61 -8.05 14.38
CA GLY A 113 -1.79 -6.66 14.04
C GLY A 113 -2.19 -6.50 12.57
N VAL A 114 -3.22 -5.70 12.29
CA VAL A 114 -3.74 -5.46 10.93
C VAL A 114 -3.70 -3.97 10.58
N GLY A 115 -2.81 -3.19 11.21
CA GLY A 115 -2.72 -1.74 10.96
C GLY A 115 -2.28 -1.40 9.54
N GLU A 116 -1.04 -1.73 9.21
CA GLU A 116 -0.42 -1.35 7.93
C GLU A 116 0.12 -2.54 7.12
N ILE A 117 -0.21 -3.76 7.53
CA ILE A 117 0.27 -4.96 6.83
C ILE A 117 -0.19 -5.00 5.36
N GLY A 118 -1.36 -4.42 5.09
CA GLY A 118 -1.93 -4.38 3.74
C GLY A 118 -1.13 -3.55 2.74
N LEU A 119 -0.33 -2.58 3.21
CA LEU A 119 0.48 -1.71 2.36
C LEU A 119 1.75 -2.40 1.83
N VAL A 120 2.37 -3.26 2.64
CA VAL A 120 3.72 -3.79 2.39
C VAL A 120 3.91 -4.42 1.00
N PRO A 121 3.04 -5.31 0.52
CA PRO A 121 3.22 -5.95 -0.78
C PRO A 121 2.78 -5.11 -1.97
N THR A 122 2.07 -4.00 -1.78
CA THR A 122 1.37 -3.28 -2.85
C THR A 122 2.34 -2.71 -3.89
N ALA A 123 3.42 -2.05 -3.48
CA ALA A 123 4.37 -1.46 -4.43
C ALA A 123 5.06 -2.54 -5.28
N GLY A 124 5.41 -3.68 -4.68
CA GLY A 124 5.97 -4.82 -5.41
C GLY A 124 4.99 -5.44 -6.41
N ALA A 125 3.72 -5.58 -6.01
CA ALA A 125 2.66 -6.09 -6.88
C ALA A 125 2.40 -5.15 -8.07
N VAL A 126 2.39 -3.83 -7.84
CA VAL A 126 2.27 -2.81 -8.90
C VAL A 126 3.47 -2.89 -9.86
N ALA A 127 4.71 -2.99 -9.34
CA ALA A 127 5.90 -3.11 -10.17
C ALA A 127 5.85 -4.34 -11.08
N ALA A 128 5.43 -5.48 -10.53
CA ALA A 128 5.28 -6.72 -11.29
C ALA A 128 4.19 -6.61 -12.37
N ALA A 129 3.06 -6.02 -12.05
CA ALA A 129 1.96 -5.80 -13.00
C ALA A 129 2.37 -4.88 -14.15
N LEU A 130 3.04 -3.76 -13.84
CA LEU A 130 3.54 -2.82 -14.85
C LEU A 130 4.61 -3.47 -15.73
N HIS A 131 5.49 -4.28 -15.14
CA HIS A 131 6.48 -5.03 -15.92
C HIS A 131 5.82 -6.04 -16.87
N ALA A 132 4.80 -6.75 -16.40
CA ALA A 132 4.04 -7.67 -17.26
C ALA A 132 3.30 -6.93 -18.40
N TYR A 133 2.89 -5.69 -18.16
CA TYR A 133 2.17 -4.86 -19.13
C TYR A 133 3.08 -4.33 -20.26
N ASP A 134 4.25 -3.77 -19.91
CA ASP A 134 5.10 -3.06 -20.87
C ASP A 134 6.55 -3.60 -20.98
N GLY A 135 6.91 -4.63 -20.22
CA GLY A 135 8.24 -5.24 -20.22
C GLY A 135 9.32 -4.41 -19.50
N ARG A 136 8.98 -3.29 -18.86
CA ARG A 136 9.95 -2.39 -18.22
C ARG A 136 10.00 -2.59 -16.71
N TRP A 137 11.18 -2.84 -16.16
CA TRP A 137 11.40 -2.78 -14.71
C TRP A 137 11.52 -1.35 -14.23
N ARG A 138 10.91 -1.08 -13.09
CA ARG A 138 10.93 0.21 -12.41
C ARG A 138 11.58 0.06 -11.05
N ALA A 139 12.57 0.89 -10.77
CA ALA A 139 13.34 0.85 -9.53
C ALA A 139 13.05 2.07 -8.62
N ASP A 140 12.39 3.08 -9.18
CA ASP A 140 12.11 4.33 -8.47
C ASP A 140 10.61 4.51 -8.22
N LEU A 141 10.27 5.18 -7.13
CA LEU A 141 8.90 5.53 -6.77
C LEU A 141 8.70 7.05 -6.87
N PRO A 142 7.50 7.49 -7.27
CA PRO A 142 6.39 6.70 -7.80
C PRO A 142 6.70 6.12 -9.18
N MET A 143 6.15 4.93 -9.47
CA MET A 143 6.31 4.23 -10.74
C MET A 143 5.39 4.76 -11.84
N ALA A 144 5.07 6.02 -11.81
CA ALA A 144 4.17 6.65 -12.74
C ALA A 144 4.70 6.54 -14.19
N ALA A 145 3.79 6.42 -15.14
CA ALA A 145 4.10 6.56 -16.55
C ALA A 145 4.71 7.95 -16.84
N GLU A 146 5.55 8.06 -17.89
CA GLU A 146 6.24 9.30 -18.26
C GLU A 146 5.30 10.53 -18.30
N ALA A 147 4.08 10.36 -18.77
CA ALA A 147 3.06 11.41 -18.79
C ALA A 147 2.66 11.95 -17.39
N GLN A 148 2.84 11.17 -16.34
CA GLN A 148 2.63 11.65 -14.96
C GLN A 148 3.88 12.29 -14.39
N GLN A 149 5.06 11.86 -14.79
CA GLN A 149 6.33 12.50 -14.41
C GLN A 149 6.44 13.89 -15.06
N GLU A 150 6.00 14.07 -16.29
CA GLU A 150 5.89 15.39 -16.96
C GLU A 150 4.96 16.33 -16.17
N ARG A 151 3.86 15.81 -15.64
CA ARG A 151 2.93 16.58 -14.80
C ARG A 151 3.57 17.13 -13.51
N TRP A 152 4.61 16.47 -13.01
CA TRP A 152 5.39 16.92 -11.87
C TRP A 152 6.54 17.86 -12.27
N ALA A 153 7.11 17.68 -13.46
CA ALA A 153 8.16 18.53 -13.98
C ALA A 153 7.67 19.96 -14.31
N ASP A 154 6.42 20.08 -14.78
CA ASP A 154 5.77 21.37 -15.11
C ASP A 154 5.17 22.09 -13.88
N TRP A 155 5.30 21.51 -12.68
CA TRP A 155 4.83 22.15 -11.45
C TRP A 155 5.82 23.22 -11.00
N ASP A 156 5.69 24.42 -11.56
CA ASP A 156 6.48 25.62 -11.19
C ASP A 156 5.92 26.43 -9.99
N GLY A 157 4.96 25.86 -9.25
CA GLY A 157 4.41 26.50 -8.03
C GLY A 157 3.37 27.60 -8.29
N ARG A 158 2.75 27.66 -9.48
CA ARG A 158 1.64 28.58 -9.80
C ARG A 158 0.27 28.01 -9.47
#